data_7dcc6bbc8da9a30beb7fa6456801b15e
#
_entry.id   7dcc6bbc8da9a30beb7fa6456801b15e
#
_cell.length_a   1.000
_cell.length_b   1.000
_cell.length_c   1.000
_cell.angle_alpha   90.00
_cell.angle_beta   90.00
_cell.angle_gamma   90.00
#
_symmetry.space_group_name_H-M   'P 1'
#
loop_
_entity.id
_entity.type
_entity.pdbx_description
1 polymer ?
#
loop_
_entity_poly.entity_id
_entity_poly.type
_entity_poly.pdbx_seq_one_letter_code
_entity_poly.pdbx_strand_id
1 'polypeptide(L)'
;MCWVYRLSQPLHAYAHRALLIATYNNLEQVRRDSVPTGTSEEKTIVMKILYNDGSVQESEDDLKVLRHTASHVLAQAVKRLYPETKLAIGPAIDDGFYYDFDKEGGFAPEDLDKLEAEMKKIIKENLKLETFTKPREEAIEFLKEKGEDYKVELVQDLPEDSVISFYKQGEFVDLCAGPHVTYTKAVKAFKLLSLAGAYWRGDEKNKMLTRIYGTAFESKEKLEAYLTMLEEAKKRDHRKLGKELGLFVMMEEGPGFPFFLPNGMVLKNTLIEYWRELHTKAGYKEINTPIILSKDLWLTSGHWDHYKDNMYTTTIDEQPFCIKPMNCPGSVLVYRNEPHSYRELPLRLGELGLVHRHERSGTLHGLFRVRCFTQDDAHLYMTRDQITDEIIGVVSLIDEVYSKFGFKYHVELSTRPEDSMGSDEDWEDATNGLITALEKSGLEYVVNEGDGAFYGPKIDFHLEDTLGRTWQCGTVQLDFQMPQRFDIWYTGADGEKHRPIMVHRVLFGSIERFIGILIEHYAGRFPTWLAPVQAKVLSVSEKSFAYAEQVAKALDAAGIRTELDNRDEKIGYKIREAQLQKVPYMIVLGEKESEDGTVVAVRSRDKGDMGVMDTQAFIDQVVREISDRA
;
A
#
# COMPACT_ATOMS: atom_id res chain seq x y z
N MET A 1 6.03 -31.26 3.98
CA MET A 1 5.40 -31.19 5.32
C MET A 1 5.89 -29.94 6.01
N CYS A 2 5.27 -28.81 5.73
CA CYS A 2 5.57 -27.51 6.36
C CYS A 2 4.30 -27.04 7.07
N TRP A 3 4.03 -27.62 8.22
CA TRP A 3 2.92 -27.30 9.11
C TRP A 3 3.48 -26.84 10.46
N VAL A 4 4.10 -25.69 10.53
CA VAL A 4 4.26 -24.99 11.82
C VAL A 4 4.46 -23.51 11.50
N TYR A 5 3.60 -22.70 12.01
CA TYR A 5 3.43 -21.25 12.04
C TYR A 5 2.28 -20.70 11.18
N ARG A 6 1.05 -21.19 11.44
CA ARG A 6 -0.12 -20.32 11.43
C ARG A 6 -0.55 -20.03 12.86
N LEU A 7 0.31 -19.44 13.65
CA LEU A 7 -0.17 -18.63 14.76
C LEU A 7 -0.60 -17.31 14.15
N SER A 8 -1.85 -16.95 14.40
CA SER A 8 -2.44 -15.65 14.10
C SER A 8 -1.40 -14.55 14.33
N GLN A 9 -0.79 -14.06 13.26
CA GLN A 9 0.17 -12.96 13.35
C GLN A 9 -0.56 -11.72 13.87
N PRO A 10 -0.08 -11.07 14.93
CA PRO A 10 -0.67 -9.82 15.37
C PRO A 10 -0.45 -8.76 14.32
N LEU A 11 -1.52 -8.12 13.93
CA LEU A 11 -1.67 -7.09 12.91
C LEU A 11 -0.75 -5.85 13.06
N HIS A 12 0.08 -5.77 14.09
CA HIS A 12 1.10 -4.71 14.24
C HIS A 12 2.28 -4.83 13.26
N ALA A 13 2.54 -6.01 12.70
CA ALA A 13 3.53 -6.18 11.64
C ALA A 13 3.10 -5.49 10.33
N TYR A 14 1.81 -5.26 10.12
CA TYR A 14 1.29 -4.72 8.86
C TYR A 14 1.47 -3.21 8.67
N ALA A 15 1.54 -2.41 9.72
CA ALA A 15 1.76 -0.97 9.54
C ALA A 15 3.20 -0.64 9.10
N HIS A 16 4.18 -1.39 9.60
CA HIS A 16 5.54 -1.37 9.05
C HIS A 16 5.66 -2.25 7.80
N ARG A 17 4.84 -3.30 7.68
CA ARG A 17 4.77 -4.16 6.50
C ARG A 17 4.32 -3.38 5.25
N ALA A 18 3.34 -2.49 5.37
CA ALA A 18 2.90 -1.64 4.25
C ALA A 18 4.02 -0.70 3.75
N LEU A 19 4.95 -0.30 4.63
CA LEU A 19 6.09 0.53 4.25
C LEU A 19 7.27 -0.29 3.71
N LEU A 20 7.35 -1.57 4.03
CA LEU A 20 8.51 -2.41 3.79
C LEU A 20 8.25 -3.59 2.82
N ILE A 21 7.02 -4.12 2.72
CA ILE A 21 6.70 -5.31 1.91
C ILE A 21 6.80 -5.07 0.40
N ALA A 22 6.64 -3.83 -0.03
CA ALA A 22 6.59 -3.51 -1.46
C ALA A 22 7.93 -3.44 -2.19
N THR A 23 9.06 -3.60 -1.50
CA THR A 23 10.34 -3.18 -2.06
C THR A 23 11.24 -4.26 -2.62
N TYR A 24 11.00 -5.52 -2.30
CA TYR A 24 11.99 -6.54 -2.62
C TYR A 24 11.76 -7.29 -3.94
N ASN A 25 10.53 -7.59 -4.30
CA ASN A 25 10.27 -8.36 -5.53
C ASN A 25 10.59 -7.61 -6.83
N ASN A 26 10.81 -6.30 -6.77
CA ASN A 26 11.04 -5.46 -7.95
C ASN A 26 12.46 -4.95 -8.15
N LEU A 27 13.39 -5.12 -7.20
CA LEU A 27 14.80 -4.76 -7.45
C LEU A 27 15.47 -5.66 -8.49
N GLU A 28 15.00 -6.88 -8.67
CA GLU A 28 15.48 -7.75 -9.74
C GLU A 28 14.95 -7.36 -11.13
N GLN A 29 13.71 -6.86 -11.21
CA GLN A 29 13.10 -6.47 -12.50
C GLN A 29 13.64 -5.11 -12.99
N VAL A 30 13.82 -4.12 -12.10
CA VAL A 30 14.42 -2.82 -12.44
C VAL A 30 15.87 -2.96 -12.92
N ARG A 31 16.57 -4.01 -12.49
CA ARG A 31 17.92 -4.31 -12.98
C ARG A 31 17.96 -4.79 -14.43
N ARG A 32 16.92 -5.44 -14.94
CA ARG A 32 16.91 -5.94 -16.34
C ARG A 32 16.69 -4.84 -17.37
N ASP A 33 16.00 -3.76 -17.02
CA ASP A 33 15.56 -2.74 -17.99
C ASP A 33 16.37 -1.44 -17.99
N SER A 34 17.30 -1.21 -17.05
CA SER A 34 18.01 0.06 -16.89
C SER A 34 19.54 -0.02 -16.92
N VAL A 35 20.14 -1.14 -17.31
CA VAL A 35 21.60 -1.27 -17.42
C VAL A 35 22.00 -1.15 -18.89
N PRO A 36 22.90 -0.20 -19.26
CA PRO A 36 23.58 -0.26 -20.53
C PRO A 36 24.41 -1.55 -20.59
N THR A 37 24.35 -2.28 -21.68
CA THR A 37 25.10 -3.52 -21.92
C THR A 37 26.61 -3.30 -21.77
N GLY A 38 27.07 -3.44 -20.52
CA GLY A 38 28.48 -3.51 -20.16
C GLY A 38 28.65 -4.75 -19.29
N THR A 39 29.28 -5.76 -19.85
CA THR A 39 29.56 -7.06 -19.26
C THR A 39 30.38 -6.92 -17.96
N SER A 40 29.71 -6.98 -16.81
CA SER A 40 30.31 -7.47 -15.58
C SER A 40 29.40 -8.59 -15.05
N GLU A 41 29.88 -9.83 -15.11
CA GLU A 41 29.23 -10.98 -14.45
C GLU A 41 28.98 -10.63 -12.98
N GLU A 42 27.74 -10.40 -12.58
CA GLU A 42 27.36 -10.37 -11.16
C GLU A 42 27.68 -11.74 -10.58
N LYS A 43 28.66 -11.82 -9.70
CA LYS A 43 28.97 -13.04 -8.98
C LYS A 43 27.84 -13.35 -8.02
N THR A 44 27.00 -14.30 -8.36
CA THR A 44 26.04 -14.89 -7.44
C THR A 44 26.76 -15.33 -6.17
N ILE A 45 26.30 -14.86 -5.01
CA ILE A 45 26.92 -15.20 -3.72
C ILE A 45 26.30 -16.49 -3.23
N VAL A 46 27.04 -17.58 -3.29
CA VAL A 46 26.65 -18.87 -2.72
C VAL A 46 26.84 -18.84 -1.21
N MET A 47 25.77 -19.09 -0.46
CA MET A 47 25.79 -19.20 1.01
C MET A 47 25.67 -20.65 1.44
N LYS A 48 26.38 -21.02 2.53
CA LYS A 48 26.25 -22.32 3.19
C LYS A 48 25.24 -22.22 4.31
N ILE A 49 24.18 -23.02 4.21
CA ILE A 49 23.02 -23.00 5.10
C ILE A 49 23.04 -24.25 5.97
N LEU A 50 22.92 -24.05 7.28
CA LEU A 50 22.82 -25.10 8.29
C LEU A 50 21.35 -25.34 8.65
N TYR A 51 20.86 -26.56 8.48
CA TYR A 51 19.52 -26.99 8.83
C TYR A 51 19.47 -27.68 10.21
N ASN A 52 18.25 -27.86 10.76
CA ASN A 52 18.02 -28.45 12.08
C ASN A 52 18.56 -29.86 12.26
N ASP A 53 18.63 -30.64 11.19
CA ASP A 53 19.19 -31.99 11.17
C ASP A 53 20.72 -32.02 11.14
N GLY A 54 21.36 -30.83 11.16
CA GLY A 54 22.82 -30.68 11.06
C GLY A 54 23.36 -30.74 9.63
N SER A 55 22.52 -30.94 8.62
CA SER A 55 22.93 -30.92 7.21
C SER A 55 23.32 -29.49 6.79
N VAL A 56 24.26 -29.39 5.85
CA VAL A 56 24.69 -28.11 5.25
C VAL A 56 24.45 -28.18 3.76
N GLN A 57 23.72 -27.23 3.23
CA GLN A 57 23.45 -27.08 1.79
C GLN A 57 23.97 -25.73 1.29
N GLU A 58 24.30 -25.66 0.01
CA GLU A 58 24.62 -24.41 -0.66
C GLU A 58 23.36 -23.85 -1.31
N SER A 59 23.08 -22.58 -1.10
CA SER A 59 21.96 -21.85 -1.70
C SER A 59 22.44 -20.53 -2.28
N GLU A 60 21.85 -20.13 -3.37
CA GLU A 60 22.08 -18.83 -3.99
C GLU A 60 21.05 -17.83 -3.44
N ASP A 61 21.55 -16.67 -2.99
CA ASP A 61 20.77 -15.50 -2.60
C ASP A 61 19.65 -15.72 -1.55
N ASP A 62 19.87 -16.60 -0.56
CA ASP A 62 18.92 -16.83 0.53
C ASP A 62 18.99 -15.72 1.60
N LEU A 63 18.45 -14.53 1.26
CA LEU A 63 18.41 -13.39 2.17
C LEU A 63 17.60 -13.65 3.44
N LYS A 64 16.60 -14.51 3.38
CA LYS A 64 15.77 -14.84 4.56
C LYS A 64 16.61 -15.53 5.63
N VAL A 65 17.46 -16.48 5.24
CA VAL A 65 18.36 -17.17 6.15
C VAL A 65 19.46 -16.24 6.67
N LEU A 66 19.99 -15.36 5.82
CA LEU A 66 20.96 -14.35 6.23
C LEU A 66 20.37 -13.39 7.29
N ARG A 67 19.16 -12.91 7.06
CA ARG A 67 18.40 -12.03 7.97
C ARG A 67 18.05 -12.71 9.29
N HIS A 68 17.68 -13.99 9.23
CA HIS A 68 17.42 -14.78 10.44
C HIS A 68 18.71 -14.93 11.26
N THR A 69 19.85 -15.17 10.64
CA THR A 69 21.15 -15.19 11.36
C THR A 69 21.51 -13.81 11.91
N ALA A 70 21.22 -12.73 11.20
CA ALA A 70 21.44 -11.37 11.69
C ALA A 70 20.60 -11.06 12.95
N SER A 71 19.38 -11.61 13.06
CA SER A 71 18.56 -11.48 14.28
C SER A 71 19.20 -12.18 15.48
N HIS A 72 19.82 -13.34 15.29
CA HIS A 72 20.58 -14.04 16.33
C HIS A 72 21.86 -13.28 16.73
N VAL A 73 22.55 -12.66 15.77
CA VAL A 73 23.70 -11.80 16.07
C VAL A 73 23.27 -10.57 16.89
N LEU A 74 22.08 -10.00 16.61
CA LEU A 74 21.49 -8.94 17.43
C LEU A 74 21.18 -9.45 18.85
N ALA A 75 20.53 -10.61 18.98
CA ALA A 75 20.20 -11.17 20.28
C ALA A 75 21.45 -11.45 21.13
N GLN A 76 22.51 -11.97 20.52
CA GLN A 76 23.82 -12.14 21.19
C GLN A 76 24.42 -10.80 21.62
N ALA A 77 24.35 -9.76 20.78
CA ALA A 77 24.84 -8.42 21.12
C ALA A 77 24.06 -7.84 22.30
N VAL A 78 22.74 -8.03 22.33
CA VAL A 78 21.89 -7.61 23.46
C VAL A 78 22.29 -8.36 24.74
N LYS A 79 22.45 -9.67 24.70
CA LYS A 79 22.86 -10.46 25.88
C LYS A 79 24.26 -10.10 26.38
N ARG A 80 25.20 -9.71 25.49
CA ARG A 80 26.54 -9.23 25.88
C ARG A 80 26.50 -7.88 26.59
N LEU A 81 25.70 -6.94 26.09
CA LEU A 81 25.63 -5.58 26.66
C LEU A 81 24.62 -5.46 27.81
N TYR A 82 23.56 -6.26 27.78
CA TYR A 82 22.44 -6.25 28.74
C TYR A 82 22.07 -7.69 29.15
N PRO A 83 22.88 -8.37 29.97
CA PRO A 83 22.70 -9.80 30.28
C PRO A 83 21.33 -10.18 30.86
N GLU A 84 20.71 -9.28 31.63
CA GLU A 84 19.41 -9.50 32.28
C GLU A 84 18.21 -9.41 31.32
N THR A 85 18.43 -8.98 30.06
CA THR A 85 17.36 -8.86 29.07
C THR A 85 16.85 -10.25 28.67
N LYS A 86 15.53 -10.47 28.76
CA LYS A 86 14.90 -11.70 28.32
C LYS A 86 14.60 -11.67 26.82
N LEU A 87 14.77 -12.81 26.19
CA LEU A 87 14.59 -12.99 24.74
C LEU A 87 13.19 -13.54 24.45
N ALA A 88 12.46 -12.93 23.50
CA ALA A 88 11.18 -13.45 23.05
C ALA A 88 11.32 -14.13 21.67
N ILE A 89 11.03 -13.44 20.58
CA ILE A 89 11.11 -14.00 19.22
C ILE A 89 11.90 -13.09 18.28
N GLY A 90 12.59 -13.70 17.29
CA GLY A 90 13.44 -12.99 16.34
C GLY A 90 13.41 -13.54 14.91
N PRO A 91 12.25 -13.50 14.21
CA PRO A 91 12.15 -14.02 12.85
C PRO A 91 12.77 -13.07 11.82
N ALA A 92 13.14 -13.67 10.67
CA ALA A 92 13.32 -12.90 9.45
C ALA A 92 11.95 -12.49 8.89
N ILE A 93 11.92 -11.32 8.27
CA ILE A 93 10.80 -10.78 7.49
C ILE A 93 11.30 -10.42 6.09
N ASP A 94 10.37 -10.13 5.16
CA ASP A 94 10.70 -9.96 3.74
C ASP A 94 11.79 -8.93 3.48
N ASP A 95 11.84 -7.81 4.24
CA ASP A 95 12.81 -6.74 4.06
C ASP A 95 13.88 -6.65 5.15
N GLY A 96 13.88 -7.60 6.09
CA GLY A 96 14.80 -7.52 7.19
C GLY A 96 14.58 -8.60 8.24
N PHE A 97 14.70 -8.19 9.46
CA PHE A 97 14.45 -9.01 10.65
C PHE A 97 14.01 -8.13 11.80
N TYR A 98 13.43 -8.73 12.81
CA TYR A 98 13.29 -8.10 14.11
C TYR A 98 13.63 -9.06 15.24
N TYR A 99 13.79 -8.53 16.43
CA TYR A 99 13.86 -9.32 17.65
C TYR A 99 13.15 -8.58 18.77
N ASP A 100 12.32 -9.32 19.55
CA ASP A 100 11.56 -8.81 20.68
C ASP A 100 12.29 -9.09 21.99
N PHE A 101 12.45 -8.05 22.79
CA PHE A 101 13.20 -8.08 24.04
C PHE A 101 12.38 -7.57 25.21
N ASP A 102 12.50 -8.23 26.34
CA ASP A 102 12.04 -7.73 27.63
C ASP A 102 13.22 -7.20 28.42
N LYS A 103 13.46 -5.91 28.29
CA LYS A 103 14.51 -5.17 29.05
C LYS A 103 13.83 -4.18 29.98
N GLU A 104 14.23 -4.14 31.25
CA GLU A 104 13.77 -3.13 32.19
C GLU A 104 14.14 -1.72 31.68
N GLY A 105 13.14 -0.82 31.60
CA GLY A 105 13.29 0.52 31.02
C GLY A 105 13.33 0.58 29.49
N GLY A 106 13.24 -0.55 28.78
CA GLY A 106 13.28 -0.61 27.33
C GLY A 106 14.64 -0.27 26.73
N PHE A 107 14.65 0.05 25.42
CA PHE A 107 15.82 0.56 24.70
C PHE A 107 15.56 1.99 24.20
N ALA A 108 16.62 2.81 24.19
CA ALA A 108 16.61 4.13 23.60
C ALA A 108 17.23 4.10 22.17
N PRO A 109 16.91 5.07 21.29
CA PRO A 109 17.50 5.14 19.96
C PRO A 109 19.03 5.09 19.94
N GLU A 110 19.69 5.67 20.93
CA GLU A 110 21.15 5.69 21.08
C GLU A 110 21.74 4.31 21.38
N ASP A 111 20.92 3.35 21.84
CA ASP A 111 21.38 1.98 22.08
C ASP A 111 21.57 1.22 20.76
N LEU A 112 20.90 1.61 19.68
CA LEU A 112 21.05 0.97 18.37
C LEU A 112 22.51 1.05 17.88
N ASP A 113 23.19 2.20 18.03
CA ASP A 113 24.58 2.36 17.61
C ASP A 113 25.54 1.48 18.45
N LYS A 114 25.26 1.33 19.76
CA LYS A 114 26.03 0.44 20.65
C LYS A 114 25.85 -1.02 20.27
N LEU A 115 24.60 -1.41 19.98
CA LEU A 115 24.26 -2.77 19.55
C LEU A 115 24.91 -3.09 18.19
N GLU A 116 24.85 -2.17 17.22
CA GLU A 116 25.56 -2.36 15.93
C GLU A 116 27.07 -2.52 16.11
N ALA A 117 27.67 -1.75 17.01
CA ALA A 117 29.10 -1.86 17.29
C ALA A 117 29.44 -3.24 17.87
N GLU A 118 28.60 -3.79 18.75
CA GLU A 118 28.79 -5.13 19.31
C GLU A 118 28.52 -6.22 18.27
N MET A 119 27.47 -6.09 17.47
CA MET A 119 27.20 -7.00 16.33
C MET A 119 28.40 -7.08 15.38
N LYS A 120 29.05 -5.94 15.05
CA LYS A 120 30.26 -5.89 14.22
C LYS A 120 31.42 -6.68 14.85
N LYS A 121 31.56 -6.69 16.19
CA LYS A 121 32.58 -7.50 16.88
C LYS A 121 32.26 -9.00 16.75
N ILE A 122 31.00 -9.41 17.03
CA ILE A 122 30.53 -10.79 16.90
C ILE A 122 30.77 -11.32 15.48
N ILE A 123 30.44 -10.52 14.46
CA ILE A 123 30.65 -10.88 13.06
C ILE A 123 32.14 -11.04 12.75
N LYS A 124 33.00 -10.17 13.33
CA LYS A 124 34.44 -10.25 13.14
C LYS A 124 35.05 -11.47 13.82
N GLU A 125 34.50 -11.94 14.93
CA GLU A 125 34.87 -13.18 15.61
C GLU A 125 34.66 -14.41 14.75
N ASN A 126 33.80 -14.34 13.73
CA ASN A 126 33.53 -15.42 12.78
C ASN A 126 33.07 -16.71 13.47
N LEU A 127 32.12 -16.61 14.37
CA LEU A 127 31.63 -17.74 15.14
C LEU A 127 30.93 -18.76 14.24
N LYS A 128 31.22 -20.03 14.45
CA LYS A 128 30.52 -21.13 13.78
C LYS A 128 29.15 -21.33 14.42
N LEU A 129 28.12 -21.50 13.60
CA LEU A 129 26.80 -21.91 14.07
C LEU A 129 26.73 -23.43 14.13
N GLU A 130 26.14 -23.94 15.21
CA GLU A 130 25.92 -25.34 15.50
C GLU A 130 24.47 -25.54 15.92
N THR A 131 23.87 -26.67 15.54
CA THR A 131 22.51 -27.03 15.95
C THR A 131 22.53 -28.26 16.83
N PHE A 132 21.59 -28.33 17.76
CA PHE A 132 21.33 -29.51 18.57
C PHE A 132 19.86 -29.55 19.01
N THR A 133 19.38 -30.72 19.38
CA THR A 133 18.00 -30.92 19.86
C THR A 133 18.00 -31.39 21.31
N LYS A 134 16.91 -31.15 22.01
CA LYS A 134 16.66 -31.66 23.36
C LYS A 134 15.22 -32.19 23.46
N PRO A 135 15.01 -33.26 24.29
CA PRO A 135 13.65 -33.62 24.71
C PRO A 135 12.95 -32.41 25.38
N ARG A 136 11.62 -32.35 25.28
CA ARG A 136 10.84 -31.19 25.76
C ARG A 136 11.13 -30.81 27.20
N GLU A 137 11.14 -31.80 28.12
CA GLU A 137 11.40 -31.56 29.55
C GLU A 137 12.80 -30.98 29.78
N GLU A 138 13.81 -31.55 29.15
CA GLU A 138 15.18 -31.05 29.23
C GLU A 138 15.34 -29.66 28.58
N ALA A 139 14.60 -29.38 27.50
CA ALA A 139 14.58 -28.07 26.87
C ALA A 139 13.99 -27.00 27.79
N ILE A 140 12.89 -27.31 28.48
CA ILE A 140 12.24 -26.43 29.45
C ILE A 140 13.18 -26.16 30.64
N GLU A 141 13.82 -27.19 31.20
CA GLU A 141 14.78 -27.05 32.29
C GLU A 141 15.97 -26.17 31.88
N PHE A 142 16.55 -26.46 30.72
CA PHE A 142 17.67 -25.69 30.15
C PHE A 142 17.32 -24.20 29.96
N LEU A 143 16.11 -23.88 29.46
CA LEU A 143 15.66 -22.51 29.25
C LEU A 143 15.37 -21.79 30.58
N LYS A 144 14.82 -22.51 31.60
CA LYS A 144 14.63 -21.98 32.96
C LYS A 144 15.97 -21.62 33.62
N GLU A 145 16.97 -22.49 33.50
CA GLU A 145 18.32 -22.21 34.00
C GLU A 145 18.95 -20.94 33.37
N LYS A 146 18.59 -20.65 32.14
CA LYS A 146 19.01 -19.42 31.42
C LYS A 146 18.15 -18.19 31.70
N GLY A 147 17.03 -18.33 32.41
CA GLY A 147 16.09 -17.26 32.70
C GLY A 147 15.26 -16.80 31.49
N GLU A 148 15.10 -17.63 30.45
CA GLU A 148 14.40 -17.30 29.21
C GLU A 148 12.92 -17.74 29.27
N ASP A 149 12.13 -17.08 30.11
CA ASP A 149 10.74 -17.44 30.40
C ASP A 149 9.84 -17.48 29.15
N TYR A 150 9.98 -16.49 28.24
CA TYR A 150 9.22 -16.46 26.98
C TYR A 150 9.50 -17.68 26.10
N LYS A 151 10.76 -18.16 26.10
CA LYS A 151 11.14 -19.37 25.36
C LYS A 151 10.56 -20.64 26.02
N VAL A 152 10.43 -20.66 27.36
CA VAL A 152 9.73 -21.75 28.08
C VAL A 152 8.27 -21.81 27.63
N GLU A 153 7.56 -20.68 27.61
CA GLU A 153 6.17 -20.63 27.15
C GLU A 153 6.05 -21.12 25.68
N LEU A 154 6.96 -20.72 24.81
CA LEU A 154 6.95 -21.17 23.41
C LEU A 154 7.10 -22.69 23.29
N VAL A 155 8.00 -23.31 24.07
CA VAL A 155 8.17 -24.77 24.07
C VAL A 155 6.93 -25.48 24.61
N GLN A 156 6.26 -24.91 25.62
CA GLN A 156 5.03 -25.48 26.18
C GLN A 156 3.87 -25.51 25.18
N ASP A 157 3.80 -24.51 24.31
CA ASP A 157 2.73 -24.39 23.32
C ASP A 157 2.94 -25.22 22.03
N LEU A 158 4.16 -25.74 21.81
CA LEU A 158 4.42 -26.59 20.65
C LEU A 158 3.64 -27.92 20.76
N PRO A 159 3.19 -28.52 19.63
CA PRO A 159 2.63 -29.88 19.60
C PRO A 159 3.54 -30.91 20.28
N GLU A 160 2.96 -31.95 20.89
CA GLU A 160 3.71 -32.94 21.69
C GLU A 160 4.84 -33.65 20.91
N ASP A 161 4.64 -33.84 19.61
CA ASP A 161 5.58 -34.51 18.68
C ASP A 161 6.64 -33.58 18.10
N SER A 162 6.64 -32.29 18.47
CA SER A 162 7.58 -31.32 17.93
C SER A 162 9.02 -31.58 18.36
N VAL A 163 9.93 -31.48 17.40
CA VAL A 163 11.38 -31.50 17.67
C VAL A 163 11.81 -30.14 18.20
N ILE A 164 12.35 -30.12 19.44
CA ILE A 164 12.83 -28.88 20.06
C ILE A 164 14.31 -28.69 19.70
N SER A 165 14.57 -27.75 18.82
CA SER A 165 15.90 -27.44 18.30
C SER A 165 16.45 -26.12 18.84
N PHE A 166 17.76 -26.07 18.96
CA PHE A 166 18.54 -24.93 19.40
C PHE A 166 19.65 -24.64 18.40
N TYR A 167 19.99 -23.36 18.24
CA TYR A 167 21.15 -22.92 17.54
C TYR A 167 22.13 -22.23 18.48
N LYS A 168 23.39 -22.59 18.37
CA LYS A 168 24.50 -22.08 19.16
C LYS A 168 25.50 -21.33 18.26
N GLN A 169 25.92 -20.15 18.71
CA GLN A 169 26.99 -19.36 18.12
C GLN A 169 27.92 -18.83 19.23
N GLY A 170 29.07 -19.47 19.38
CA GLY A 170 29.97 -19.19 20.51
C GLY A 170 29.31 -19.47 21.85
N GLU A 171 29.24 -18.46 22.74
CA GLU A 171 28.59 -18.53 24.04
C GLU A 171 27.05 -18.40 23.97
N PHE A 172 26.50 -17.87 22.88
CA PHE A 172 25.08 -17.63 22.70
C PHE A 172 24.35 -18.89 22.21
N VAL A 173 23.19 -19.16 22.81
CA VAL A 173 22.30 -20.26 22.41
C VAL A 173 20.87 -19.74 22.44
N ASP A 174 20.12 -20.02 21.36
CA ASP A 174 18.72 -19.66 21.24
C ASP A 174 17.85 -20.86 20.83
N LEU A 175 16.61 -20.88 21.31
CA LEU A 175 15.54 -21.78 20.84
C LEU A 175 15.14 -21.33 19.43
N CYS A 176 15.34 -22.18 18.43
CA CYS A 176 15.12 -21.80 17.06
C CYS A 176 14.88 -23.00 16.15
N ALA A 177 13.96 -22.84 15.19
CA ALA A 177 13.68 -23.82 14.15
C ALA A 177 14.59 -23.71 12.91
N GLY A 178 15.51 -22.74 12.86
CA GLY A 178 16.40 -22.51 11.70
C GLY A 178 15.67 -22.17 10.39
N PRO A 179 16.31 -22.31 9.23
CA PRO A 179 17.75 -22.52 9.08
C PRO A 179 18.60 -21.27 9.30
N HIS A 180 19.93 -21.41 9.35
CA HIS A 180 20.90 -20.34 9.50
C HIS A 180 22.10 -20.48 8.57
N VAL A 181 22.83 -19.40 8.30
CA VAL A 181 24.15 -19.50 7.67
C VAL A 181 25.16 -20.15 8.62
N THR A 182 26.20 -20.79 8.09
CA THR A 182 27.15 -21.58 8.88
C THR A 182 28.07 -20.77 9.76
N TYR A 183 28.29 -19.48 9.45
CA TYR A 183 29.21 -18.59 10.21
C TYR A 183 28.65 -17.17 10.31
N THR A 184 28.83 -16.53 11.46
CA THR A 184 28.39 -15.13 11.70
C THR A 184 29.01 -14.14 10.72
N LYS A 185 30.20 -14.41 10.17
CA LYS A 185 30.89 -13.56 9.18
C LYS A 185 30.14 -13.41 7.86
N ALA A 186 29.15 -14.27 7.57
CA ALA A 186 28.30 -14.11 6.39
C ALA A 186 27.44 -12.83 6.47
N VAL A 187 27.06 -12.39 7.67
CA VAL A 187 26.29 -11.14 7.91
C VAL A 187 27.20 -9.92 7.77
N LYS A 188 27.62 -9.58 6.54
CA LYS A 188 28.61 -8.52 6.27
C LYS A 188 28.01 -7.12 6.20
N ALA A 189 26.81 -7.01 5.71
CA ALA A 189 26.12 -5.75 5.46
C ALA A 189 24.78 -5.77 6.19
N PHE A 190 24.66 -5.05 7.29
CA PHE A 190 23.46 -4.95 8.11
C PHE A 190 23.30 -3.54 8.69
N LYS A 191 22.07 -3.20 9.07
CA LYS A 191 21.72 -1.96 9.76
C LYS A 191 20.55 -2.21 10.71
N LEU A 192 20.61 -1.67 11.93
CA LEU A 192 19.46 -1.56 12.81
C LEU A 192 18.68 -0.31 12.43
N LEU A 193 17.35 -0.45 12.28
CA LEU A 193 16.50 0.57 11.64
C LEU A 193 15.70 1.38 12.64
N SER A 194 15.02 0.71 13.59
CA SER A 194 14.08 1.37 14.50
C SER A 194 13.73 0.53 15.73
N LEU A 195 13.13 1.20 16.70
CA LEU A 195 12.51 0.62 17.89
C LEU A 195 10.99 0.75 17.80
N ALA A 196 10.28 -0.26 18.29
CA ALA A 196 8.84 -0.22 18.45
C ALA A 196 8.41 -1.00 19.71
N GLY A 197 7.26 -0.62 20.28
CA GLY A 197 6.59 -1.46 21.27
C GLY A 197 5.85 -2.62 20.59
N ALA A 198 5.91 -3.81 21.18
CA ALA A 198 5.18 -4.98 20.71
C ALA A 198 4.64 -5.77 21.90
N TYR A 199 3.33 -5.98 21.97
CA TYR A 199 2.76 -6.82 23.01
C TYR A 199 3.11 -8.29 22.78
N TRP A 200 3.47 -8.99 23.84
CA TRP A 200 3.75 -10.42 23.77
C TRP A 200 2.55 -11.16 23.17
N ARG A 201 2.79 -12.00 22.14
CA ARG A 201 1.75 -12.70 21.36
C ARG A 201 0.71 -11.78 20.70
N GLY A 202 0.99 -10.49 20.61
CA GLY A 202 0.09 -9.52 19.98
C GLY A 202 -1.19 -9.22 20.77
N ASP A 203 -1.28 -9.64 22.02
CA ASP A 203 -2.40 -9.34 22.90
C ASP A 203 -2.04 -8.13 23.78
N GLU A 204 -2.82 -7.07 23.71
CA GLU A 204 -2.64 -5.84 24.50
C GLU A 204 -2.73 -6.05 26.01
N LYS A 205 -3.26 -7.19 26.47
CA LYS A 205 -3.31 -7.58 27.87
C LYS A 205 -1.97 -8.11 28.37
N ASN A 206 -1.09 -8.54 27.48
CA ASN A 206 0.22 -9.05 27.80
C ASN A 206 1.24 -7.92 27.94
N LYS A 207 2.42 -8.26 28.46
CA LYS A 207 3.52 -7.31 28.64
C LYS A 207 3.95 -6.72 27.30
N MET A 208 4.15 -5.40 27.27
CA MET A 208 4.76 -4.71 26.15
C MET A 208 6.27 -4.93 26.14
N LEU A 209 6.79 -5.50 25.07
CA LEU A 209 8.20 -5.73 24.81
C LEU A 209 8.76 -4.63 23.90
N THR A 210 10.09 -4.50 23.85
CA THR A 210 10.73 -3.65 22.86
C THR A 210 11.15 -4.49 21.67
N ARG A 211 10.65 -4.14 20.50
CA ARG A 211 11.02 -4.73 19.21
C ARG A 211 12.09 -3.89 18.56
N ILE A 212 13.21 -4.51 18.20
CA ILE A 212 14.28 -3.89 17.42
C ILE A 212 14.20 -4.41 16.00
N TYR A 213 14.01 -3.51 15.04
CA TYR A 213 14.03 -3.83 13.60
C TYR A 213 15.43 -3.63 13.02
N GLY A 214 15.83 -4.53 12.14
CA GLY A 214 17.04 -4.43 11.37
C GLY A 214 16.92 -5.03 9.98
N THR A 215 17.91 -4.80 9.15
CA THR A 215 18.02 -5.43 7.83
C THR A 215 19.42 -5.95 7.57
N ALA A 216 19.53 -6.93 6.67
CA ALA A 216 20.83 -7.43 6.21
C ALA A 216 20.76 -7.77 4.72
N PHE A 217 21.86 -7.53 4.05
CA PHE A 217 22.08 -7.79 2.63
C PHE A 217 23.39 -8.54 2.41
N GLU A 218 23.53 -9.18 1.28
CA GLU A 218 24.73 -9.90 0.91
C GLU A 218 25.93 -8.99 0.57
N SER A 219 25.65 -7.71 0.25
CA SER A 219 26.69 -6.72 -0.04
C SER A 219 26.40 -5.36 0.58
N LYS A 220 27.44 -4.54 0.75
CA LYS A 220 27.29 -3.17 1.25
C LYS A 220 26.57 -2.28 0.26
N GLU A 221 26.83 -2.48 -1.02
CA GLU A 221 26.23 -1.71 -2.12
C GLU A 221 24.70 -1.87 -2.11
N LYS A 222 24.21 -3.12 -1.96
CA LYS A 222 22.77 -3.39 -1.84
C LYS A 222 22.17 -2.80 -0.56
N LEU A 223 22.87 -2.87 0.56
CA LEU A 223 22.45 -2.21 1.80
C LEU A 223 22.36 -0.68 1.64
N GLU A 224 23.38 -0.04 1.06
CA GLU A 224 23.39 1.40 0.83
C GLU A 224 22.28 1.85 -0.11
N ALA A 225 22.02 1.10 -1.19
CA ALA A 225 20.90 1.34 -2.09
C ALA A 225 19.55 1.28 -1.33
N TYR A 226 19.36 0.26 -0.50
CA TYR A 226 18.17 0.11 0.33
C TYR A 226 17.99 1.25 1.33
N LEU A 227 19.06 1.66 2.03
CA LEU A 227 19.02 2.77 2.98
C LEU A 227 18.71 4.11 2.28
N THR A 228 19.28 4.33 1.10
CA THR A 228 18.99 5.52 0.27
C THR A 228 17.51 5.55 -0.12
N MET A 229 16.97 4.41 -0.55
CA MET A 229 15.54 4.28 -0.86
C MET A 229 14.66 4.59 0.36
N LEU A 230 15.01 4.09 1.56
CA LEU A 230 14.27 4.40 2.79
C LEU A 230 14.30 5.89 3.14
N GLU A 231 15.43 6.56 2.92
CA GLU A 231 15.54 8.01 3.13
C GLU A 231 14.68 8.80 2.13
N GLU A 232 14.67 8.39 0.86
CA GLU A 232 13.81 8.99 -0.15
C GLU A 232 12.32 8.74 0.18
N ALA A 233 11.95 7.54 0.64
CA ALA A 233 10.60 7.25 1.09
C ALA A 233 10.15 8.17 2.23
N LYS A 234 11.02 8.42 3.23
CA LYS A 234 10.74 9.37 4.32
C LYS A 234 10.53 10.81 3.84
N LYS A 235 11.31 11.24 2.83
CA LYS A 235 11.15 12.60 2.24
C LYS A 235 9.82 12.74 1.49
N ARG A 236 9.31 11.65 0.90
CA ARG A 236 8.09 11.60 0.10
C ARG A 236 6.84 11.25 0.91
N ASP A 237 6.97 10.95 2.21
CA ASP A 237 5.86 10.55 3.09
C ASP A 237 4.64 11.47 2.89
N HIS A 238 3.51 10.88 2.45
CA HIS A 238 2.29 11.62 2.13
C HIS A 238 1.71 12.37 3.32
N ARG A 239 1.95 11.93 4.56
CA ARG A 239 1.48 12.62 5.78
C ARG A 239 2.22 13.94 5.97
N LYS A 240 3.54 13.94 5.71
CA LYS A 240 4.39 15.13 5.76
C LYS A 240 4.05 16.08 4.63
N LEU A 241 4.12 15.59 3.38
CA LEU A 241 3.85 16.39 2.20
C LEU A 241 2.39 16.87 2.15
N GLY A 242 1.44 16.04 2.57
CA GLY A 242 0.03 16.41 2.65
C GLY A 242 -0.22 17.59 3.58
N LYS A 243 0.46 17.61 4.74
CA LYS A 243 0.42 18.75 5.66
C LYS A 243 1.11 19.98 5.08
N GLU A 244 2.32 19.84 4.52
CA GLU A 244 3.11 20.95 3.94
C GLU A 244 2.37 21.62 2.76
N LEU A 245 1.66 20.84 1.95
CA LEU A 245 0.91 21.29 0.78
C LEU A 245 -0.56 21.67 1.08
N GLY A 246 -0.99 21.53 2.34
CA GLY A 246 -2.37 21.85 2.74
C GLY A 246 -3.42 20.93 2.09
N LEU A 247 -3.13 19.62 1.97
CA LEU A 247 -4.03 18.67 1.31
C LEU A 247 -5.00 18.01 2.27
N PHE A 248 -4.53 17.54 3.41
CA PHE A 248 -5.35 16.86 4.43
C PHE A 248 -4.70 16.90 5.81
N VAL A 249 -5.53 16.65 6.83
CA VAL A 249 -5.09 16.47 8.22
C VAL A 249 -5.81 15.29 8.86
N MET A 250 -5.18 14.67 9.86
CA MET A 250 -5.80 13.73 10.79
C MET A 250 -5.99 14.45 12.12
N MET A 251 -7.19 14.37 12.70
CA MET A 251 -7.55 15.04 13.94
C MET A 251 -7.89 14.02 15.03
N GLU A 252 -7.75 14.43 16.30
CA GLU A 252 -8.02 13.56 17.47
C GLU A 252 -9.50 13.19 17.59
N GLU A 253 -10.40 14.05 17.10
CA GLU A 253 -11.85 13.85 17.09
C GLU A 253 -12.28 12.72 16.15
N GLY A 254 -11.41 12.34 15.19
CA GLY A 254 -11.68 11.30 14.21
C GLY A 254 -10.44 10.47 13.86
N PRO A 255 -9.92 9.62 14.74
CA PRO A 255 -8.74 8.81 14.43
C PRO A 255 -9.04 7.83 13.31
N GLY A 256 -8.29 7.97 12.21
CA GLY A 256 -8.49 7.19 10.98
C GLY A 256 -9.52 7.79 10.00
N PHE A 257 -10.05 8.98 10.28
CA PHE A 257 -10.94 9.72 9.40
C PHE A 257 -10.18 10.92 8.81
N PRO A 258 -9.85 10.95 7.51
CA PRO A 258 -9.11 12.04 6.91
C PRO A 258 -10.00 13.28 6.72
N PHE A 259 -9.49 14.45 7.13
CA PHE A 259 -10.10 15.74 6.85
C PHE A 259 -9.38 16.37 5.66
N PHE A 260 -10.06 16.47 4.52
CA PHE A 260 -9.50 17.13 3.35
C PHE A 260 -9.58 18.63 3.47
N LEU A 261 -8.47 19.30 3.20
CA LEU A 261 -8.35 20.75 3.15
C LEU A 261 -8.67 21.26 1.73
N PRO A 262 -8.82 22.58 1.51
CA PRO A 262 -9.20 23.11 0.19
C PRO A 262 -8.35 22.59 -0.98
N ASN A 263 -7.02 22.61 -0.85
CA ASN A 263 -6.12 22.08 -1.88
C ASN A 263 -6.32 20.57 -2.11
N GLY A 264 -6.55 19.82 -1.04
CA GLY A 264 -6.84 18.38 -1.14
C GLY A 264 -8.17 18.11 -1.83
N MET A 265 -9.18 18.96 -1.61
CA MET A 265 -10.46 18.83 -2.31
C MET A 265 -10.35 19.17 -3.80
N VAL A 266 -9.50 20.10 -4.20
CA VAL A 266 -9.22 20.34 -5.62
C VAL A 266 -8.64 19.09 -6.26
N LEU A 267 -7.61 18.47 -5.64
CA LEU A 267 -7.00 17.24 -6.12
C LEU A 267 -8.02 16.09 -6.20
N LYS A 268 -8.81 15.90 -5.13
CA LYS A 268 -9.84 14.86 -5.06
C LYS A 268 -10.90 15.03 -6.14
N ASN A 269 -11.41 16.24 -6.34
CA ASN A 269 -12.43 16.54 -7.34
C ASN A 269 -11.88 16.36 -8.76
N THR A 270 -10.64 16.76 -9.03
CA THR A 270 -9.99 16.54 -10.34
C THR A 270 -9.88 15.04 -10.69
N LEU A 271 -9.57 14.18 -9.71
CA LEU A 271 -9.57 12.72 -9.90
C LEU A 271 -10.99 12.17 -10.12
N ILE A 272 -11.97 12.67 -9.39
CA ILE A 272 -13.38 12.28 -9.53
C ILE A 272 -13.92 12.68 -10.91
N GLU A 273 -13.58 13.88 -11.40
CA GLU A 273 -13.95 14.33 -12.75
C GLU A 273 -13.33 13.45 -13.83
N TYR A 274 -12.06 13.09 -13.69
CA TYR A 274 -11.39 12.16 -14.59
C TYR A 274 -12.07 10.77 -14.58
N TRP A 275 -12.40 10.25 -13.40
CA TRP A 275 -13.13 9.00 -13.26
C TRP A 275 -14.49 9.04 -13.98
N ARG A 276 -15.28 10.12 -13.79
CA ARG A 276 -16.59 10.30 -14.43
C ARG A 276 -16.49 10.34 -15.95
N GLU A 277 -15.49 11.05 -16.48
CA GLU A 277 -15.27 11.12 -17.93
C GLU A 277 -15.02 9.73 -18.52
N LEU A 278 -14.09 8.96 -17.93
CA LEU A 278 -13.76 7.61 -18.38
C LEU A 278 -14.98 6.68 -18.31
N HIS A 279 -15.71 6.73 -17.20
CA HIS A 279 -16.88 5.86 -16.99
C HIS A 279 -18.02 6.22 -17.92
N THR A 280 -18.29 7.49 -18.14
CA THR A 280 -19.31 7.94 -19.12
C THR A 280 -18.96 7.46 -20.52
N LYS A 281 -17.69 7.63 -20.94
CA LYS A 281 -17.21 7.14 -22.22
C LYS A 281 -17.33 5.63 -22.38
N ALA A 282 -17.10 4.87 -21.31
CA ALA A 282 -17.23 3.41 -21.27
C ALA A 282 -18.68 2.91 -21.04
N GLY A 283 -19.69 3.81 -21.03
CA GLY A 283 -21.10 3.47 -20.92
C GLY A 283 -21.58 3.09 -19.52
N TYR A 284 -20.86 3.48 -18.46
CA TYR A 284 -21.31 3.30 -17.08
C TYR A 284 -22.39 4.32 -16.72
N LYS A 285 -23.32 3.91 -15.86
CA LYS A 285 -24.33 4.77 -15.24
C LYS A 285 -23.94 5.00 -13.78
N GLU A 286 -23.80 6.27 -13.38
CA GLU A 286 -23.46 6.62 -11.99
C GLU A 286 -24.72 6.49 -11.10
N ILE A 287 -24.57 5.79 -9.97
CA ILE A 287 -25.58 5.66 -8.92
C ILE A 287 -25.03 6.16 -7.60
N ASN A 288 -25.89 6.34 -6.62
CA ASN A 288 -25.51 6.61 -5.24
C ASN A 288 -26.44 5.87 -4.27
N THR A 289 -25.87 5.14 -3.33
CA THR A 289 -26.60 4.38 -2.33
C THR A 289 -26.45 4.96 -0.93
N PRO A 290 -27.48 4.86 -0.05
CA PRO A 290 -27.41 5.41 1.31
C PRO A 290 -26.29 4.80 2.14
N ILE A 291 -25.71 5.62 3.05
CA ILE A 291 -24.63 5.18 3.94
C ILE A 291 -25.15 4.26 5.05
N ILE A 292 -26.36 4.53 5.57
CA ILE A 292 -26.96 3.77 6.67
C ILE A 292 -28.09 2.91 6.10
N LEU A 293 -27.96 1.58 6.28
CA LEU A 293 -28.91 0.58 5.79
C LEU A 293 -29.23 -0.44 6.88
N SER A 294 -30.41 -1.07 6.78
CA SER A 294 -30.86 -2.06 7.78
C SER A 294 -29.90 -3.25 7.88
N LYS A 295 -29.78 -3.83 9.08
CA LYS A 295 -28.98 -5.04 9.33
C LYS A 295 -29.37 -6.20 8.43
N ASP A 296 -30.66 -6.36 8.10
CA ASP A 296 -31.16 -7.48 7.30
C ASP A 296 -30.53 -7.53 5.90
N LEU A 297 -30.18 -6.38 5.34
CA LEU A 297 -29.45 -6.30 4.07
C LEU A 297 -28.09 -7.02 4.15
N TRP A 298 -27.40 -6.85 5.28
CA TRP A 298 -26.07 -7.42 5.52
C TRP A 298 -26.13 -8.91 5.87
N LEU A 299 -27.22 -9.37 6.49
CA LEU A 299 -27.52 -10.80 6.66
C LEU A 299 -27.78 -11.46 5.31
N THR A 300 -28.63 -10.84 4.47
CA THR A 300 -28.93 -11.33 3.12
C THR A 300 -27.67 -11.46 2.28
N SER A 301 -26.77 -10.48 2.30
CA SER A 301 -25.55 -10.48 1.50
C SER A 301 -24.42 -11.36 2.08
N GLY A 302 -24.54 -11.88 3.31
CA GLY A 302 -23.49 -12.66 3.99
C GLY A 302 -22.41 -11.83 4.69
N HIS A 303 -22.40 -10.52 4.49
CA HIS A 303 -21.37 -9.67 5.13
C HIS A 303 -21.45 -9.68 6.66
N TRP A 304 -22.64 -9.89 7.23
CA TRP A 304 -22.78 -9.97 8.68
C TRP A 304 -22.02 -11.15 9.30
N ASP A 305 -21.95 -12.27 8.59
CA ASP A 305 -21.33 -13.50 9.09
C ASP A 305 -19.80 -13.46 8.93
N HIS A 306 -19.31 -12.90 7.81
CA HIS A 306 -17.88 -12.91 7.45
C HIS A 306 -17.13 -11.58 7.70
N TYR A 307 -17.86 -10.47 7.97
CA TYR A 307 -17.23 -9.13 8.04
C TYR A 307 -17.68 -8.27 9.22
N LYS A 308 -18.48 -8.81 10.15
CA LYS A 308 -19.12 -8.08 11.25
C LYS A 308 -18.15 -7.28 12.12
N ASP A 309 -16.98 -7.81 12.41
CA ASP A 309 -15.99 -7.16 13.29
C ASP A 309 -15.41 -5.85 12.70
N ASN A 310 -15.55 -5.70 11.39
CA ASN A 310 -15.14 -4.49 10.66
C ASN A 310 -16.29 -3.51 10.39
N MET A 311 -17.50 -3.77 10.93
CA MET A 311 -18.68 -2.96 10.67
C MET A 311 -19.00 -2.01 11.83
N TYR A 312 -19.40 -0.78 11.51
CA TYR A 312 -20.04 0.12 12.45
C TYR A 312 -21.54 -0.13 12.47
N THR A 313 -22.11 -0.32 13.66
CA THR A 313 -23.53 -0.58 13.85
C THR A 313 -24.18 0.47 14.75
N THR A 314 -25.47 0.71 14.56
CA THR A 314 -26.28 1.61 15.38
C THR A 314 -27.70 1.08 15.52
N THR A 315 -28.46 1.63 16.47
CA THR A 315 -29.88 1.30 16.66
C THR A 315 -30.69 2.57 16.50
N ILE A 316 -31.70 2.54 15.62
CA ILE A 316 -32.62 3.63 15.34
C ILE A 316 -34.03 3.10 15.52
N ASP A 317 -34.83 3.70 16.39
CA ASP A 317 -36.21 3.27 16.70
C ASP A 317 -36.30 1.76 17.01
N GLU A 318 -35.38 1.28 17.87
CA GLU A 318 -35.23 -0.12 18.30
C GLU A 318 -34.86 -1.09 17.15
N GLN A 319 -34.62 -0.60 15.93
CA GLN A 319 -34.18 -1.39 14.77
C GLN A 319 -32.68 -1.29 14.57
N PRO A 320 -31.99 -2.42 14.30
CA PRO A 320 -30.55 -2.41 14.05
C PRO A 320 -30.23 -1.95 12.62
N PHE A 321 -29.30 -0.99 12.51
CA PHE A 321 -28.75 -0.49 11.25
C PHE A 321 -27.23 -0.62 11.22
N CYS A 322 -26.66 -0.63 10.03
CA CYS A 322 -25.24 -0.65 9.80
C CYS A 322 -24.84 0.53 8.90
N ILE A 323 -23.67 1.10 9.19
CA ILE A 323 -22.99 2.01 8.28
C ILE A 323 -22.28 1.14 7.23
N LYS A 324 -22.53 1.38 5.95
CA LYS A 324 -22.07 0.48 4.88
C LYS A 324 -20.54 0.33 4.86
N PRO A 325 -20.00 -0.89 4.94
CA PRO A 325 -18.58 -1.18 4.73
C PRO A 325 -18.23 -1.42 3.26
N MET A 326 -19.26 -1.65 2.43
CA MET A 326 -19.18 -1.96 0.99
C MET A 326 -20.42 -1.43 0.28
N ASN A 327 -20.36 -1.29 -1.06
CA ASN A 327 -21.45 -0.72 -1.85
C ASN A 327 -22.32 -1.78 -2.51
N CYS A 328 -21.83 -3.00 -2.67
CA CYS A 328 -22.45 -4.07 -3.46
C CYS A 328 -23.92 -4.38 -3.07
N PRO A 329 -24.32 -4.52 -1.79
CA PRO A 329 -25.74 -4.79 -1.48
C PRO A 329 -26.65 -3.64 -1.88
N GLY A 330 -26.18 -2.39 -1.77
CA GLY A 330 -26.90 -1.20 -2.22
C GLY A 330 -27.12 -1.19 -3.74
N SER A 331 -26.08 -1.52 -4.51
CA SER A 331 -26.18 -1.64 -5.98
C SER A 331 -27.18 -2.72 -6.40
N VAL A 332 -27.20 -3.88 -5.70
CA VAL A 332 -28.17 -4.94 -5.97
C VAL A 332 -29.61 -4.47 -5.72
N LEU A 333 -29.84 -3.63 -4.68
CA LEU A 333 -31.17 -3.05 -4.46
C LEU A 333 -31.57 -2.11 -5.59
N VAL A 334 -30.64 -1.33 -6.15
CA VAL A 334 -30.91 -0.49 -7.33
C VAL A 334 -31.25 -1.35 -8.54
N TYR A 335 -30.48 -2.40 -8.82
CA TYR A 335 -30.80 -3.35 -9.90
C TYR A 335 -32.19 -3.95 -9.73
N ARG A 336 -32.53 -4.41 -8.52
CA ARG A 336 -33.82 -5.09 -8.22
C ARG A 336 -35.03 -4.16 -8.32
N ASN A 337 -34.83 -2.84 -8.31
CA ASN A 337 -35.93 -1.86 -8.34
C ASN A 337 -36.79 -1.91 -9.63
N GLU A 338 -36.21 -2.43 -10.72
CA GLU A 338 -36.85 -2.53 -12.03
C GLU A 338 -36.68 -3.93 -12.63
N PRO A 339 -37.61 -4.41 -13.46
CA PRO A 339 -37.41 -5.63 -14.23
C PRO A 339 -36.42 -5.38 -15.39
N HIS A 340 -35.51 -6.32 -15.61
CA HIS A 340 -34.50 -6.23 -16.67
C HIS A 340 -34.70 -7.28 -17.75
N SER A 341 -34.28 -6.95 -18.99
CA SER A 341 -34.25 -7.85 -20.13
C SER A 341 -32.77 -8.11 -20.54
N TYR A 342 -32.50 -9.28 -21.12
CA TYR A 342 -31.20 -9.61 -21.69
C TYR A 342 -30.64 -8.55 -22.66
N ARG A 343 -31.55 -7.75 -23.29
CA ARG A 343 -31.15 -6.67 -24.23
C ARG A 343 -30.53 -5.46 -23.53
N GLU A 344 -30.72 -5.32 -22.24
CA GLU A 344 -30.19 -4.23 -21.42
C GLU A 344 -28.82 -4.59 -20.83
N LEU A 345 -28.48 -5.88 -20.86
CA LEU A 345 -27.21 -6.39 -20.36
C LEU A 345 -26.11 -6.30 -21.43
N PRO A 346 -24.88 -5.95 -21.08
CA PRO A 346 -24.39 -5.74 -19.71
C PRO A 346 -24.83 -4.38 -19.14
N LEU A 347 -25.33 -4.37 -17.91
CA LEU A 347 -25.63 -3.15 -17.17
C LEU A 347 -24.46 -2.81 -16.25
N ARG A 348 -23.86 -1.64 -16.43
CA ARG A 348 -22.69 -1.16 -15.69
C ARG A 348 -23.09 -0.01 -14.76
N LEU A 349 -23.17 -0.28 -13.45
CA LEU A 349 -23.53 0.71 -12.42
C LEU A 349 -22.29 1.11 -11.63
N GLY A 350 -21.85 2.38 -11.77
CA GLY A 350 -20.70 2.93 -11.06
C GLY A 350 -21.13 3.76 -9.85
N GLU A 351 -20.39 3.72 -8.77
CA GLU A 351 -20.64 4.50 -7.56
C GLU A 351 -19.33 5.00 -6.94
N LEU A 352 -19.24 6.31 -6.73
CA LEU A 352 -18.24 6.88 -5.82
C LEU A 352 -18.76 6.74 -4.38
N GLY A 353 -18.69 5.50 -3.89
CA GLY A 353 -19.36 5.09 -2.67
C GLY A 353 -18.53 5.38 -1.42
N LEU A 354 -19.07 6.22 -0.52
CA LEU A 354 -18.45 6.47 0.78
C LEU A 354 -18.72 5.31 1.72
N VAL A 355 -17.67 4.60 2.14
CA VAL A 355 -17.76 3.44 3.01
C VAL A 355 -16.96 3.63 4.30
N HIS A 356 -17.33 2.86 5.33
CA HIS A 356 -16.69 2.94 6.64
C HIS A 356 -16.31 1.53 7.11
N ARG A 357 -15.06 1.37 7.55
CA ARG A 357 -14.54 0.10 8.09
C ARG A 357 -13.88 0.31 9.43
N HIS A 358 -14.23 -0.50 10.41
CA HIS A 358 -13.62 -0.46 11.74
C HIS A 358 -12.22 -1.08 11.68
N GLU A 359 -11.26 -0.30 11.14
CA GLU A 359 -9.85 -0.69 11.18
C GLU A 359 -9.29 -0.50 12.60
N ARG A 360 -8.46 -1.45 13.04
CA ARG A 360 -7.81 -1.36 14.36
C ARG A 360 -6.85 -0.17 14.41
N SER A 361 -6.79 0.53 15.55
CA SER A 361 -5.98 1.75 15.71
C SER A 361 -4.51 1.56 15.32
N GLY A 362 -3.91 0.42 15.66
CA GLY A 362 -2.52 0.14 15.33
C GLY A 362 -2.21 -0.13 13.85
N THR A 363 -3.23 -0.26 13.00
CA THR A 363 -3.07 -0.47 11.56
C THR A 363 -3.26 0.79 10.74
N LEU A 364 -3.72 1.89 11.36
CA LEU A 364 -3.99 3.14 10.67
C LEU A 364 -2.70 3.80 10.16
N HIS A 365 -2.72 4.27 8.90
CA HIS A 365 -1.53 4.86 8.29
C HIS A 365 -1.88 5.94 7.27
N GLY A 366 -1.97 7.19 7.72
CA GLY A 366 -2.29 8.35 6.87
C GLY A 366 -3.49 8.07 5.97
N LEU A 367 -3.36 8.31 4.66
CA LEU A 367 -4.39 8.00 3.66
C LEU A 367 -4.36 6.53 3.19
N PHE A 368 -3.30 5.78 3.48
CA PHE A 368 -3.16 4.39 3.01
C PHE A 368 -4.08 3.41 3.74
N ARG A 369 -4.38 3.68 5.02
CA ARG A 369 -5.31 2.87 5.80
C ARG A 369 -6.13 3.75 6.73
N VAL A 370 -7.39 3.92 6.37
CA VAL A 370 -8.35 4.84 6.99
C VAL A 370 -9.62 4.10 7.37
N ARG A 371 -10.46 4.73 8.19
CA ARG A 371 -11.77 4.20 8.62
C ARG A 371 -12.95 4.69 7.79
N CYS A 372 -12.72 5.73 6.98
CA CYS A 372 -13.70 6.30 6.08
C CYS A 372 -13.02 6.63 4.75
N PHE A 373 -13.54 6.12 3.65
CA PHE A 373 -12.95 6.33 2.32
C PHE A 373 -14.00 6.20 1.22
N THR A 374 -13.69 6.80 0.07
CA THR A 374 -14.51 6.74 -1.14
C THR A 374 -13.96 5.65 -2.06
N GLN A 375 -14.74 4.58 -2.29
CA GLN A 375 -14.42 3.60 -3.34
C GLN A 375 -14.92 4.11 -4.69
N ASP A 376 -14.11 3.93 -5.73
CA ASP A 376 -14.50 4.10 -7.13
C ASP A 376 -15.12 2.80 -7.67
N ASP A 377 -16.15 2.37 -6.98
CA ASP A 377 -16.77 1.06 -7.14
C ASP A 377 -17.65 0.99 -8.38
N ALA A 378 -17.77 -0.19 -8.97
CA ALA A 378 -18.84 -0.46 -9.91
C ALA A 378 -19.24 -1.94 -9.89
N HIS A 379 -20.49 -2.16 -10.21
CA HIS A 379 -21.12 -3.46 -10.27
C HIS A 379 -21.70 -3.66 -11.67
N LEU A 380 -21.19 -4.68 -12.36
CA LEU A 380 -21.61 -5.03 -13.71
C LEU A 380 -22.51 -6.25 -13.62
N TYR A 381 -23.69 -6.15 -14.21
CA TYR A 381 -24.64 -7.26 -14.30
C TYR A 381 -24.70 -7.72 -15.75
N MET A 382 -24.51 -9.04 -15.99
CA MET A 382 -24.33 -9.56 -17.34
C MET A 382 -24.83 -10.98 -17.49
N THR A 383 -24.91 -11.44 -18.73
CA THR A 383 -25.09 -12.85 -19.06
C THR A 383 -23.74 -13.60 -19.02
N ARG A 384 -23.77 -14.93 -18.94
CA ARG A 384 -22.54 -15.74 -18.86
C ARG A 384 -21.60 -15.56 -20.06
N ASP A 385 -22.15 -15.40 -21.25
CA ASP A 385 -21.39 -15.20 -22.49
C ASP A 385 -20.68 -13.83 -22.59
N GLN A 386 -21.12 -12.86 -21.77
CA GLN A 386 -20.53 -11.51 -21.73
C GLN A 386 -19.35 -11.38 -20.75
N ILE A 387 -19.09 -12.36 -19.88
CA ILE A 387 -18.08 -12.28 -18.81
C ILE A 387 -16.70 -11.86 -19.36
N THR A 388 -16.21 -12.57 -20.35
CA THR A 388 -14.86 -12.35 -20.88
C THR A 388 -14.71 -10.93 -21.44
N ASP A 389 -15.67 -10.47 -22.25
CA ASP A 389 -15.61 -9.16 -22.90
C ASP A 389 -15.71 -8.02 -21.88
N GLU A 390 -16.54 -8.18 -20.85
CA GLU A 390 -16.67 -7.19 -19.78
C GLU A 390 -15.39 -7.09 -18.92
N ILE A 391 -14.76 -8.22 -18.59
CA ILE A 391 -13.49 -8.21 -17.84
C ILE A 391 -12.38 -7.58 -18.67
N ILE A 392 -12.28 -7.88 -19.98
CA ILE A 392 -11.32 -7.23 -20.88
C ILE A 392 -11.57 -5.72 -20.93
N GLY A 393 -12.83 -5.29 -20.97
CA GLY A 393 -13.19 -3.87 -20.92
C GLY A 393 -12.71 -3.20 -19.63
N VAL A 394 -12.85 -3.86 -18.47
CA VAL A 394 -12.35 -3.35 -17.18
C VAL A 394 -10.82 -3.30 -17.16
N VAL A 395 -10.15 -4.35 -17.62
CA VAL A 395 -8.68 -4.40 -17.74
C VAL A 395 -8.16 -3.23 -18.59
N SER A 396 -8.81 -2.95 -19.71
CA SER A 396 -8.44 -1.83 -20.59
C SER A 396 -8.61 -0.47 -19.92
N LEU A 397 -9.66 -0.29 -19.09
CA LEU A 397 -9.83 0.94 -18.30
C LEU A 397 -8.75 1.09 -17.22
N ILE A 398 -8.37 0.00 -16.56
CA ILE A 398 -7.29 0.00 -15.58
C ILE A 398 -5.98 0.40 -16.22
N ASP A 399 -5.65 -0.16 -17.39
CA ASP A 399 -4.44 0.16 -18.13
C ASP A 399 -4.41 1.64 -18.58
N GLU A 400 -5.54 2.17 -19.10
CA GLU A 400 -5.69 3.59 -19.47
C GLU A 400 -5.42 4.50 -18.26
N VAL A 401 -5.99 4.17 -17.10
CA VAL A 401 -5.80 4.94 -15.87
C VAL A 401 -4.35 4.89 -15.41
N TYR A 402 -3.77 3.71 -15.26
CA TYR A 402 -2.44 3.57 -14.67
C TYR A 402 -1.35 4.14 -15.57
N SER A 403 -1.46 3.93 -16.88
CA SER A 403 -0.57 4.54 -17.88
C SER A 403 -0.61 6.08 -17.82
N LYS A 404 -1.79 6.68 -17.55
CA LYS A 404 -1.94 8.13 -17.43
C LYS A 404 -1.13 8.74 -16.28
N PHE A 405 -0.98 8.01 -15.19
CA PHE A 405 -0.17 8.44 -14.04
C PHE A 405 1.29 7.96 -14.12
N GLY A 406 1.64 7.18 -15.15
CA GLY A 406 2.99 6.63 -15.33
C GLY A 406 3.30 5.46 -14.41
N PHE A 407 2.28 4.76 -13.90
CA PHE A 407 2.46 3.56 -13.09
C PHE A 407 2.73 2.33 -13.95
N LYS A 408 3.67 1.51 -13.48
CA LYS A 408 3.74 0.09 -13.85
C LYS A 408 2.88 -0.71 -12.89
N TYR A 409 2.46 -1.91 -13.30
CA TYR A 409 1.71 -2.80 -12.43
C TYR A 409 1.98 -4.27 -12.77
N HIS A 410 1.74 -5.16 -11.81
CA HIS A 410 1.65 -6.60 -12.03
C HIS A 410 0.28 -7.11 -11.61
N VAL A 411 -0.06 -8.29 -12.07
CA VAL A 411 -1.41 -8.87 -11.91
C VAL A 411 -1.33 -10.17 -11.11
N GLU A 412 -2.23 -10.31 -10.14
CA GLU A 412 -2.40 -11.54 -9.36
C GLU A 412 -3.81 -12.08 -9.56
N LEU A 413 -3.92 -13.40 -9.76
CA LEU A 413 -5.18 -14.13 -9.74
C LEU A 413 -5.33 -14.82 -8.40
N SER A 414 -6.25 -14.37 -7.57
CA SER A 414 -6.51 -14.92 -6.24
C SER A 414 -7.63 -15.95 -6.28
N THR A 415 -7.35 -17.15 -5.82
CA THR A 415 -8.28 -18.27 -5.86
C THR A 415 -9.04 -18.47 -4.53
N ARG A 416 -9.81 -19.54 -4.43
CA ARG A 416 -10.75 -19.81 -3.33
C ARG A 416 -10.09 -19.88 -1.95
N PRO A 417 -10.53 -19.08 -0.95
CA PRO A 417 -10.11 -19.22 0.44
C PRO A 417 -10.83 -20.36 1.17
N GLU A 418 -10.30 -20.79 2.33
CA GLU A 418 -10.92 -21.84 3.16
C GLU A 418 -12.33 -21.44 3.65
N ASP A 419 -12.51 -20.18 4.09
CA ASP A 419 -13.81 -19.62 4.48
C ASP A 419 -14.47 -18.95 3.27
N SER A 420 -15.30 -19.70 2.55
CA SER A 420 -15.92 -19.25 1.31
C SER A 420 -17.33 -19.80 1.14
N MET A 421 -18.15 -19.07 0.38
CA MET A 421 -19.50 -19.47 -0.03
C MET A 421 -19.50 -20.08 -1.44
N GLY A 422 -20.56 -20.82 -1.77
CA GLY A 422 -20.79 -21.36 -3.12
C GLY A 422 -20.28 -22.78 -3.32
N SER A 423 -20.71 -23.40 -4.41
CA SER A 423 -20.31 -24.73 -4.80
C SER A 423 -18.92 -24.76 -5.45
N ASP A 424 -18.31 -25.95 -5.52
CA ASP A 424 -17.02 -26.15 -6.21
C ASP A 424 -17.15 -25.79 -7.70
N GLU A 425 -18.28 -26.12 -8.32
CA GLU A 425 -18.59 -25.82 -9.72
C GLU A 425 -18.66 -24.30 -9.98
N ASP A 426 -19.34 -23.52 -9.10
CA ASP A 426 -19.39 -22.06 -9.22
C ASP A 426 -17.97 -21.44 -9.16
N TRP A 427 -17.12 -21.97 -8.25
CA TRP A 427 -15.74 -21.47 -8.10
C TRP A 427 -14.86 -21.84 -9.30
N GLU A 428 -14.99 -23.04 -9.83
CA GLU A 428 -14.26 -23.47 -11.01
C GLU A 428 -14.66 -22.65 -12.24
N ASP A 429 -15.94 -22.46 -12.47
CA ASP A 429 -16.49 -21.64 -13.56
C ASP A 429 -16.02 -20.18 -13.46
N ALA A 430 -16.10 -19.59 -12.26
CA ALA A 430 -15.67 -18.21 -12.03
C ALA A 430 -14.16 -18.04 -12.26
N THR A 431 -13.36 -18.96 -11.72
CA THR A 431 -11.89 -18.90 -11.88
C THR A 431 -11.48 -19.05 -13.35
N ASN A 432 -12.09 -20.01 -14.07
CA ASN A 432 -11.84 -20.22 -15.49
C ASN A 432 -12.26 -19.01 -16.34
N GLY A 433 -13.34 -18.31 -15.95
CA GLY A 433 -13.77 -17.08 -16.59
C GLY A 433 -12.74 -15.96 -16.47
N LEU A 434 -12.14 -15.79 -15.27
CA LEU A 434 -11.05 -14.82 -15.04
C LEU A 434 -9.78 -15.19 -15.80
N ILE A 435 -9.37 -16.47 -15.77
CA ILE A 435 -8.20 -16.97 -16.52
C ILE A 435 -8.37 -16.69 -18.02
N THR A 436 -9.52 -17.04 -18.58
CA THR A 436 -9.80 -16.84 -20.01
C THR A 436 -9.70 -15.35 -20.40
N ALA A 437 -10.15 -14.44 -19.53
CA ALA A 437 -10.07 -13.01 -19.79
C ALA A 437 -8.62 -12.50 -19.71
N LEU A 438 -7.83 -12.96 -18.74
CA LEU A 438 -6.42 -12.60 -18.59
C LEU A 438 -5.60 -13.08 -19.80
N GLU A 439 -5.77 -14.34 -20.22
CA GLU A 439 -5.09 -14.91 -21.38
C GLU A 439 -5.42 -14.16 -22.66
N LYS A 440 -6.70 -13.83 -22.88
CA LYS A 440 -7.13 -13.05 -24.06
C LYS A 440 -6.64 -11.61 -24.02
N SER A 441 -6.45 -11.03 -22.83
CA SER A 441 -5.85 -9.69 -22.67
C SER A 441 -4.34 -9.68 -22.88
N GLY A 442 -3.69 -10.86 -22.93
CA GLY A 442 -2.24 -10.99 -23.08
C GLY A 442 -1.46 -10.53 -21.86
N LEU A 443 -2.08 -10.49 -20.69
CA LEU A 443 -1.44 -10.11 -19.42
C LEU A 443 -0.75 -11.30 -18.77
N GLU A 444 0.48 -11.10 -18.33
CA GLU A 444 1.16 -12.03 -17.42
C GLU A 444 0.57 -11.87 -16.01
N TYR A 445 0.34 -12.98 -15.33
CA TYR A 445 -0.20 -12.98 -13.97
C TYR A 445 0.42 -14.08 -13.10
N VAL A 446 0.37 -13.87 -11.79
CA VAL A 446 0.78 -14.85 -10.79
C VAL A 446 -0.46 -15.37 -10.07
N VAL A 447 -0.52 -16.68 -9.80
CA VAL A 447 -1.62 -17.26 -9.01
C VAL A 447 -1.32 -17.12 -7.52
N ASN A 448 -2.22 -16.47 -6.80
CA ASN A 448 -2.19 -16.31 -5.35
C ASN A 448 -3.28 -17.22 -4.73
N GLU A 449 -2.87 -18.42 -4.32
CA GLU A 449 -3.80 -19.44 -3.83
C GLU A 449 -4.43 -19.04 -2.48
N GLY A 450 -5.77 -19.12 -2.41
CA GLY A 450 -6.52 -18.93 -1.16
C GLY A 450 -6.73 -17.47 -0.73
N ASP A 451 -6.41 -16.48 -1.58
CA ASP A 451 -6.58 -15.05 -1.26
C ASP A 451 -7.82 -14.41 -1.93
N GLY A 452 -8.71 -15.22 -2.51
CA GLY A 452 -9.97 -14.77 -3.10
C GLY A 452 -10.92 -14.14 -2.07
N ALA A 453 -11.97 -13.48 -2.54
CA ALA A 453 -13.05 -13.03 -1.66
C ALA A 453 -13.88 -14.24 -1.19
N PHE A 454 -14.61 -14.10 -0.07
CA PHE A 454 -15.44 -15.20 0.43
C PHE A 454 -16.56 -15.63 -0.54
N TYR A 455 -16.89 -14.79 -1.53
CA TYR A 455 -17.96 -15.00 -2.52
C TYR A 455 -17.46 -15.26 -3.95
N GLY A 456 -16.18 -15.12 -4.24
CA GLY A 456 -15.63 -15.40 -5.57
C GLY A 456 -14.15 -15.10 -5.75
N PRO A 457 -13.56 -15.61 -6.84
CA PRO A 457 -12.17 -15.33 -7.20
C PRO A 457 -11.99 -13.89 -7.67
N LYS A 458 -10.75 -13.39 -7.62
CA LYS A 458 -10.46 -12.00 -8.00
C LYS A 458 -9.15 -11.88 -8.79
N ILE A 459 -9.11 -10.85 -9.63
CA ILE A 459 -7.89 -10.34 -10.23
C ILE A 459 -7.51 -9.07 -9.48
N ASP A 460 -6.30 -9.02 -8.93
CA ASP A 460 -5.74 -7.86 -8.25
C ASP A 460 -4.64 -7.21 -9.09
N PHE A 461 -4.69 -5.89 -9.19
CA PHE A 461 -3.70 -5.07 -9.88
C PHE A 461 -2.86 -4.32 -8.85
N HIS A 462 -1.57 -4.65 -8.81
CA HIS A 462 -0.62 -4.07 -7.89
C HIS A 462 0.21 -3.00 -8.60
N LEU A 463 -0.05 -1.74 -8.25
CA LEU A 463 0.72 -0.58 -8.77
C LEU A 463 2.13 -0.58 -8.20
N GLU A 464 3.11 -0.26 -9.04
CA GLU A 464 4.47 0.03 -8.61
C GLU A 464 4.71 1.55 -8.60
N ASP A 465 5.11 2.09 -7.46
CA ASP A 465 5.47 3.49 -7.35
C ASP A 465 6.94 3.76 -7.73
N THR A 466 7.33 5.03 -7.81
CA THR A 466 8.71 5.44 -8.16
C THR A 466 9.80 4.95 -7.20
N LEU A 467 9.43 4.38 -6.06
CA LEU A 467 10.33 3.78 -5.08
C LEU A 467 10.36 2.25 -5.19
N GLY A 468 9.65 1.67 -6.18
CA GLY A 468 9.53 0.22 -6.36
C GLY A 468 8.63 -0.46 -5.34
N ARG A 469 7.77 0.28 -4.61
CA ARG A 469 6.79 -0.31 -3.69
C ARG A 469 5.51 -0.65 -4.45
N THR A 470 4.90 -1.77 -4.11
CA THR A 470 3.65 -2.22 -4.74
C THR A 470 2.43 -1.90 -3.87
N TRP A 471 1.32 -1.54 -4.54
CA TRP A 471 0.07 -1.14 -3.92
C TRP A 471 -1.10 -1.79 -4.62
N GLN A 472 -1.81 -2.68 -3.94
CA GLN A 472 -3.07 -3.20 -4.45
C GLN A 472 -4.09 -2.07 -4.56
N CYS A 473 -4.53 -1.77 -5.79
CA CYS A 473 -5.50 -0.72 -6.09
C CYS A 473 -6.66 -1.27 -6.92
N GLY A 474 -6.43 -1.61 -8.18
CA GLY A 474 -7.45 -2.21 -9.03
C GLY A 474 -7.78 -3.62 -8.59
N THR A 475 -9.07 -3.96 -8.64
CA THR A 475 -9.53 -5.31 -8.34
C THR A 475 -10.77 -5.61 -9.20
N VAL A 476 -10.85 -6.83 -9.72
CA VAL A 476 -12.00 -7.37 -10.46
C VAL A 476 -12.40 -8.67 -9.80
N GLN A 477 -13.64 -8.77 -9.30
CA GLN A 477 -14.14 -9.94 -8.58
C GLN A 477 -15.39 -10.48 -9.28
N LEU A 478 -15.40 -11.75 -9.61
CA LEU A 478 -16.53 -12.40 -10.25
C LEU A 478 -17.41 -13.09 -9.18
N ASP A 479 -18.70 -12.77 -9.16
CA ASP A 479 -19.64 -13.16 -8.12
C ASP A 479 -20.89 -13.81 -8.70
N PHE A 480 -21.10 -15.07 -8.37
CA PHE A 480 -22.31 -15.85 -8.66
C PHE A 480 -23.26 -15.92 -7.45
N GLN A 481 -22.82 -15.51 -6.26
CA GLN A 481 -23.54 -15.73 -5.01
C GLN A 481 -24.54 -14.63 -4.69
N MET A 482 -24.15 -13.36 -4.83
CA MET A 482 -25.04 -12.24 -4.54
C MET A 482 -26.32 -12.25 -5.38
N PRO A 483 -26.27 -12.48 -6.70
CA PRO A 483 -27.49 -12.59 -7.50
C PRO A 483 -28.47 -13.67 -7.01
N GLN A 484 -27.96 -14.79 -6.49
CA GLN A 484 -28.77 -15.85 -5.91
C GLN A 484 -29.37 -15.43 -4.56
N ARG A 485 -28.56 -14.89 -3.65
CA ARG A 485 -28.98 -14.51 -2.29
C ARG A 485 -30.03 -13.39 -2.28
N PHE A 486 -29.95 -12.46 -3.25
CA PHE A 486 -30.90 -11.36 -3.40
C PHE A 486 -32.07 -11.68 -4.30
N ASP A 487 -32.13 -12.89 -4.87
CA ASP A 487 -33.17 -13.33 -5.79
C ASP A 487 -33.39 -12.34 -6.95
N ILE A 488 -32.32 -11.84 -7.54
CA ILE A 488 -32.39 -10.97 -8.73
C ILE A 488 -32.34 -11.79 -10.01
N TRP A 489 -33.01 -11.30 -11.07
CA TRP A 489 -33.11 -11.98 -12.35
C TRP A 489 -33.29 -10.99 -13.50
N TYR A 490 -33.08 -11.48 -14.73
CA TYR A 490 -33.46 -10.82 -15.97
C TYR A 490 -34.32 -11.76 -16.84
N THR A 491 -35.11 -11.19 -17.77
CA THR A 491 -35.85 -11.97 -18.75
C THR A 491 -34.96 -12.29 -19.95
N GLY A 492 -34.76 -13.58 -20.24
CA GLY A 492 -33.94 -14.06 -21.36
C GLY A 492 -34.65 -13.91 -22.72
N ALA A 493 -33.95 -14.28 -23.79
CA ALA A 493 -34.49 -14.31 -25.16
C ALA A 493 -35.59 -15.37 -25.31
N ASP A 494 -35.59 -16.38 -24.47
CA ASP A 494 -36.59 -17.46 -24.35
C ASP A 494 -37.86 -17.03 -23.59
N GLY A 495 -37.87 -15.82 -23.02
CA GLY A 495 -38.96 -15.30 -22.19
C GLY A 495 -38.93 -15.78 -20.73
N GLU A 496 -37.96 -16.62 -20.35
CA GLU A 496 -37.81 -17.16 -19.00
C GLU A 496 -36.91 -16.28 -18.13
N LYS A 497 -36.97 -16.51 -16.81
CA LYS A 497 -36.14 -15.82 -15.82
C LYS A 497 -34.76 -16.46 -15.71
N HIS A 498 -33.71 -15.66 -15.84
CA HIS A 498 -32.33 -16.08 -15.69
C HIS A 498 -31.63 -15.27 -14.62
N ARG A 499 -30.63 -15.87 -13.94
CA ARG A 499 -29.76 -15.18 -12.99
C ARG A 499 -28.68 -14.41 -13.74
N PRO A 500 -28.51 -13.09 -13.47
CA PRO A 500 -27.33 -12.39 -13.96
C PRO A 500 -26.09 -12.86 -13.20
N ILE A 501 -24.95 -12.69 -13.84
CA ILE A 501 -23.64 -12.79 -13.20
C ILE A 501 -23.23 -11.38 -12.82
N MET A 502 -22.55 -11.24 -11.69
CA MET A 502 -22.12 -9.95 -11.16
C MET A 502 -20.60 -9.86 -11.15
N VAL A 503 -20.08 -8.73 -11.57
CA VAL A 503 -18.67 -8.37 -11.41
C VAL A 503 -18.58 -7.13 -10.54
N HIS A 504 -17.80 -7.21 -9.47
CA HIS A 504 -17.39 -6.07 -8.65
C HIS A 504 -16.05 -5.58 -9.14
N ARG A 505 -15.88 -4.29 -9.31
CA ARG A 505 -14.57 -3.77 -9.70
C ARG A 505 -14.29 -2.37 -9.19
N VAL A 506 -13.01 -2.10 -8.93
CA VAL A 506 -12.45 -0.78 -8.65
C VAL A 506 -11.23 -0.55 -9.54
N LEU A 507 -10.95 0.71 -9.91
CA LEU A 507 -9.75 1.11 -10.65
C LEU A 507 -8.72 1.73 -9.70
N PHE A 508 -9.12 2.75 -8.95
CA PHE A 508 -8.28 3.39 -7.92
C PHE A 508 -8.28 2.61 -6.60
N GLY A 509 -9.33 1.84 -6.33
CA GLY A 509 -9.60 1.15 -5.09
C GLY A 509 -10.22 2.08 -4.04
N SER A 510 -9.41 2.88 -3.38
CA SER A 510 -9.82 3.99 -2.51
C SER A 510 -9.22 5.28 -3.04
N ILE A 511 -10.05 6.29 -3.26
CA ILE A 511 -9.59 7.62 -3.71
C ILE A 511 -8.57 8.18 -2.72
N GLU A 512 -8.79 8.01 -1.43
CA GLU A 512 -7.89 8.47 -0.37
C GLU A 512 -6.52 7.77 -0.46
N ARG A 513 -6.50 6.44 -0.60
CA ARG A 513 -5.25 5.67 -0.78
C ARG A 513 -4.54 6.08 -2.05
N PHE A 514 -5.26 6.21 -3.15
CA PHE A 514 -4.70 6.60 -4.44
C PHE A 514 -4.09 8.01 -4.40
N ILE A 515 -4.74 8.98 -3.73
CA ILE A 515 -4.17 10.30 -3.47
C ILE A 515 -2.88 10.18 -2.64
N GLY A 516 -2.85 9.35 -1.61
CA GLY A 516 -1.64 9.09 -0.83
C GLY A 516 -0.49 8.55 -1.70
N ILE A 517 -0.78 7.61 -2.60
CA ILE A 517 0.18 7.07 -3.56
C ILE A 517 0.67 8.17 -4.52
N LEU A 518 -0.22 8.99 -5.07
CA LEU A 518 0.16 10.09 -5.96
C LEU A 518 1.04 11.13 -5.28
N ILE A 519 0.76 11.47 -4.00
CA ILE A 519 1.60 12.40 -3.23
C ILE A 519 3.03 11.87 -3.14
N GLU A 520 3.21 10.58 -2.84
CA GLU A 520 4.52 9.97 -2.71
C GLU A 520 5.19 9.72 -4.07
N HIS A 521 4.43 9.27 -5.06
CA HIS A 521 4.90 9.03 -6.43
C HIS A 521 5.49 10.30 -7.04
N TYR A 522 4.75 11.39 -7.02
CA TYR A 522 5.20 12.68 -7.53
C TYR A 522 6.03 13.50 -6.52
N ALA A 523 6.26 13.00 -5.29
CA ALA A 523 6.88 13.77 -4.21
C ALA A 523 6.20 15.15 -4.01
N GLY A 524 4.87 15.20 -4.16
CA GLY A 524 4.07 16.42 -4.13
C GLY A 524 4.19 17.33 -5.36
N ARG A 525 5.01 16.96 -6.36
CA ARG A 525 5.21 17.73 -7.62
C ARG A 525 4.19 17.28 -8.67
N PHE A 526 2.91 17.43 -8.38
CA PHE A 526 1.85 17.00 -9.28
C PHE A 526 2.02 17.57 -10.70
N PRO A 527 1.67 16.82 -11.76
CA PRO A 527 1.54 17.37 -13.11
C PRO A 527 0.53 18.52 -13.13
N THR A 528 0.64 19.40 -14.10
CA THR A 528 -0.11 20.68 -14.15
C THR A 528 -1.61 20.47 -13.97
N TRP A 529 -2.19 19.44 -14.62
CA TRP A 529 -3.63 19.19 -14.55
C TRP A 529 -4.13 18.77 -13.16
N LEU A 530 -3.29 18.12 -12.35
CA LEU A 530 -3.61 17.68 -10.98
C LEU A 530 -3.26 18.72 -9.92
N ALA A 531 -2.34 19.66 -10.20
CA ALA A 531 -1.86 20.60 -9.22
C ALA A 531 -3.00 21.47 -8.66
N PRO A 532 -3.18 21.58 -7.32
CA PRO A 532 -4.21 22.43 -6.74
C PRO A 532 -4.09 23.88 -7.18
N VAL A 533 -2.89 24.43 -7.21
CA VAL A 533 -2.52 25.70 -7.81
C VAL A 533 -1.64 25.44 -9.00
N GLN A 534 -2.06 25.84 -10.20
CA GLN A 534 -1.35 25.58 -11.45
C GLN A 534 -0.38 26.69 -11.82
N ALA A 535 -0.78 27.93 -11.53
CA ALA A 535 0.05 29.10 -11.74
C ALA A 535 -0.02 30.05 -10.54
N LYS A 536 1.10 30.66 -10.18
CA LYS A 536 1.15 31.69 -9.14
C LYS A 536 1.72 32.98 -9.73
N VAL A 537 0.91 34.05 -9.71
CA VAL A 537 1.30 35.37 -10.22
C VAL A 537 1.95 36.15 -9.09
N LEU A 538 3.19 36.55 -9.27
CA LEU A 538 4.04 37.21 -8.28
C LEU A 538 4.38 38.63 -8.74
N SER A 539 3.83 39.63 -8.12
CA SER A 539 4.18 41.04 -8.39
C SER A 539 5.52 41.38 -7.72
N VAL A 540 6.36 42.14 -8.41
CA VAL A 540 7.67 42.59 -7.89
C VAL A 540 7.52 43.84 -7.00
N SER A 541 6.63 44.75 -7.36
CA SER A 541 6.37 45.99 -6.63
C SER A 541 4.92 46.47 -6.84
N GLU A 542 4.49 47.48 -6.10
CA GLU A 542 3.15 48.06 -6.24
C GLU A 542 2.84 48.54 -7.68
N LYS A 543 3.86 48.96 -8.44
CA LYS A 543 3.69 49.39 -9.82
C LYS A 543 3.18 48.28 -10.73
N SER A 544 3.46 46.99 -10.38
CA SER A 544 3.02 45.82 -11.15
C SER A 544 1.70 45.21 -10.64
N PHE A 545 1.10 45.70 -9.56
CA PHE A 545 -0.10 45.08 -8.98
C PHE A 545 -1.29 45.06 -9.94
N ALA A 546 -1.57 46.14 -10.61
CA ALA A 546 -2.71 46.23 -11.55
C ALA A 546 -2.57 45.24 -12.72
N TYR A 547 -1.36 45.12 -13.27
CA TYR A 547 -1.09 44.16 -14.35
C TYR A 547 -1.10 42.71 -13.84
N ALA A 548 -0.56 42.47 -12.64
CA ALA A 548 -0.62 41.15 -12.02
C ALA A 548 -2.07 40.68 -11.77
N GLU A 549 -2.97 41.58 -11.35
CA GLU A 549 -4.40 41.28 -11.24
C GLU A 549 -5.05 40.98 -12.62
N GLN A 550 -4.69 41.75 -13.64
CA GLN A 550 -5.17 41.51 -15.01
C GLN A 550 -4.75 40.15 -15.53
N VAL A 551 -3.47 39.76 -15.36
CA VAL A 551 -2.94 38.48 -15.78
C VAL A 551 -3.60 37.35 -14.98
N ALA A 552 -3.73 37.47 -13.64
CA ALA A 552 -4.39 36.48 -12.83
C ALA A 552 -5.85 36.22 -13.27
N LYS A 553 -6.60 37.31 -13.53
CA LYS A 553 -7.98 37.23 -14.05
C LYS A 553 -8.05 36.55 -15.44
N ALA A 554 -7.08 36.82 -16.31
CA ALA A 554 -7.02 36.17 -17.64
C ALA A 554 -6.77 34.68 -17.53
N LEU A 555 -5.88 34.25 -16.63
CA LEU A 555 -5.59 32.84 -16.35
C LEU A 555 -6.84 32.14 -15.76
N ASP A 556 -7.48 32.74 -14.76
CA ASP A 556 -8.71 32.19 -14.15
C ASP A 556 -9.84 32.06 -15.19
N ALA A 557 -10.02 33.07 -16.05
CA ALA A 557 -11.01 33.04 -17.12
C ALA A 557 -10.75 31.93 -18.16
N ALA A 558 -9.48 31.51 -18.32
CA ALA A 558 -9.09 30.38 -19.15
C ALA A 558 -9.19 29.01 -18.43
N GLY A 559 -9.68 29.00 -17.18
CA GLY A 559 -9.83 27.77 -16.37
C GLY A 559 -8.53 27.29 -15.71
N ILE A 560 -7.51 28.14 -15.63
CA ILE A 560 -6.25 27.83 -14.93
C ILE A 560 -6.39 28.22 -13.46
N ARG A 561 -6.21 27.28 -12.53
CA ARG A 561 -6.25 27.53 -11.08
C ARG A 561 -5.06 28.40 -10.67
N THR A 562 -5.35 29.67 -10.38
CA THR A 562 -4.34 30.72 -10.20
C THR A 562 -4.38 31.31 -8.80
N GLU A 563 -3.20 31.55 -8.22
CA GLU A 563 -3.05 32.38 -7.02
C GLU A 563 -2.30 33.67 -7.37
N LEU A 564 -2.75 34.80 -6.81
CA LEU A 564 -2.11 36.11 -6.92
C LEU A 564 -1.39 36.44 -5.61
N ASP A 565 -0.11 36.81 -5.69
CA ASP A 565 0.68 37.28 -4.54
C ASP A 565 1.14 38.73 -4.74
N ASN A 566 0.31 39.64 -4.28
CA ASN A 566 0.57 41.10 -4.24
C ASN A 566 1.06 41.58 -2.87
N ARG A 567 1.55 40.68 -1.98
CA ARG A 567 2.09 41.10 -0.69
C ARG A 567 3.32 42.01 -0.87
N ASP A 568 3.54 42.93 0.06
CA ASP A 568 4.78 43.72 0.13
C ASP A 568 5.93 42.88 0.70
N GLU A 569 6.41 41.94 -0.12
CA GLU A 569 7.50 41.02 0.21
C GLU A 569 8.52 40.96 -0.93
N LYS A 570 9.79 40.63 -0.59
CA LYS A 570 10.84 40.48 -1.60
C LYS A 570 10.48 39.36 -2.58
N ILE A 571 10.65 39.62 -3.86
CA ILE A 571 10.31 38.66 -4.93
C ILE A 571 11.01 37.30 -4.72
N GLY A 572 12.26 37.28 -4.23
CA GLY A 572 12.95 36.02 -3.91
C GLY A 572 12.26 35.18 -2.82
N TYR A 573 11.62 35.84 -1.85
CA TYR A 573 10.81 35.18 -0.83
C TYR A 573 9.53 34.57 -1.42
N LYS A 574 8.78 35.33 -2.24
CA LYS A 574 7.59 34.85 -2.92
C LYS A 574 7.88 33.67 -3.84
N ILE A 575 8.97 33.74 -4.60
CA ILE A 575 9.42 32.61 -5.45
C ILE A 575 9.72 31.39 -4.59
N ARG A 576 10.45 31.54 -3.48
CA ARG A 576 10.76 30.43 -2.57
C ARG A 576 9.52 29.78 -1.99
N GLU A 577 8.52 30.56 -1.57
CA GLU A 577 7.26 30.02 -1.07
C GLU A 577 6.52 29.23 -2.16
N ALA A 578 6.41 29.76 -3.37
CA ALA A 578 5.79 29.07 -4.50
C ALA A 578 6.55 27.75 -4.86
N GLN A 579 7.88 27.74 -4.74
CA GLN A 579 8.69 26.52 -4.90
C GLN A 579 8.42 25.49 -3.80
N LEU A 580 8.27 25.91 -2.55
CA LEU A 580 7.91 25.02 -1.43
C LEU A 580 6.50 24.44 -1.61
N GLN A 581 5.55 25.23 -2.12
CA GLN A 581 4.21 24.79 -2.51
C GLN A 581 4.20 23.92 -3.78
N LYS A 582 5.35 23.75 -4.45
CA LYS A 582 5.53 22.92 -5.65
C LYS A 582 4.64 23.32 -6.83
N VAL A 583 4.31 24.61 -6.93
CA VAL A 583 3.49 25.16 -8.00
C VAL A 583 4.17 24.95 -9.36
N PRO A 584 3.48 24.43 -10.40
CA PRO A 584 4.05 24.20 -11.72
C PRO A 584 4.62 25.45 -12.39
N TYR A 585 3.91 26.57 -12.32
CA TYR A 585 4.31 27.82 -12.96
C TYR A 585 4.28 29.01 -12.01
N MET A 586 5.33 29.80 -12.04
CA MET A 586 5.41 31.09 -11.38
C MET A 586 5.54 32.18 -12.45
N ILE A 587 4.68 33.18 -12.40
CA ILE A 587 4.65 34.31 -13.32
C ILE A 587 5.14 35.53 -12.54
N VAL A 588 6.33 36.02 -12.88
CA VAL A 588 6.97 37.13 -12.20
C VAL A 588 6.76 38.40 -12.99
N LEU A 589 6.08 39.38 -12.41
CA LEU A 589 5.71 40.61 -13.11
C LEU A 589 6.34 41.86 -12.43
N GLY A 590 7.23 42.47 -13.18
CA GLY A 590 7.89 43.72 -12.80
C GLY A 590 7.37 44.92 -13.59
N GLU A 591 8.09 46.02 -13.55
CA GLU A 591 7.74 47.27 -14.27
C GLU A 591 7.77 47.08 -15.78
N LYS A 592 8.75 46.30 -16.31
CA LYS A 592 8.90 46.09 -17.76
C LYS A 592 7.73 45.32 -18.38
N GLU A 593 7.28 44.27 -17.72
CA GLU A 593 6.13 43.47 -18.15
C GLU A 593 4.84 44.30 -18.05
N SER A 594 4.74 45.15 -17.00
CA SER A 594 3.58 46.03 -16.77
C SER A 594 3.51 47.17 -17.78
N GLU A 595 4.65 47.73 -18.23
CA GLU A 595 4.73 48.75 -19.28
C GLU A 595 4.38 48.18 -20.66
N ASP A 596 4.80 46.97 -20.96
CA ASP A 596 4.46 46.25 -22.20
C ASP A 596 2.97 45.86 -22.24
N GLY A 597 2.45 45.33 -21.11
CA GLY A 597 1.04 44.98 -20.93
C GLY A 597 0.54 43.75 -21.70
N THR A 598 1.44 43.04 -22.40
CA THR A 598 1.10 41.87 -23.24
C THR A 598 1.94 40.63 -22.91
N VAL A 599 3.03 40.80 -22.15
CA VAL A 599 4.00 39.72 -21.90
C VAL A 599 4.09 39.36 -20.42
N VAL A 600 4.53 38.13 -20.16
CA VAL A 600 4.76 37.58 -18.83
C VAL A 600 6.14 36.93 -18.74
N ALA A 601 6.86 37.13 -17.62
CA ALA A 601 8.08 36.40 -17.33
C ALA A 601 7.74 35.11 -16.57
N VAL A 602 8.01 33.97 -17.17
CA VAL A 602 7.57 32.65 -16.69
C VAL A 602 8.74 31.85 -16.13
N ARG A 603 8.51 31.24 -14.96
CA ARG A 603 9.39 30.24 -14.37
C ARG A 603 8.63 28.94 -14.18
N SER A 604 9.10 27.88 -14.78
CA SER A 604 8.57 26.52 -14.54
C SER A 604 9.28 25.86 -13.36
N ARG A 605 8.53 25.14 -12.55
CA ARG A 605 9.06 24.27 -11.49
C ARG A 605 10.07 23.27 -12.04
N ASP A 606 9.84 22.73 -13.22
CA ASP A 606 10.57 21.60 -13.78
C ASP A 606 11.62 22.03 -14.84
N LYS A 607 11.37 23.12 -15.57
CA LYS A 607 12.25 23.62 -16.62
C LYS A 607 13.09 24.85 -16.22
N GLY A 608 12.84 25.41 -15.04
CA GLY A 608 13.51 26.61 -14.56
C GLY A 608 12.99 27.89 -15.21
N ASP A 609 13.87 28.84 -15.50
CA ASP A 609 13.52 30.12 -16.13
C ASP A 609 13.21 29.92 -17.62
N MET A 610 11.98 30.24 -18.03
CA MET A 610 11.51 30.12 -19.41
C MET A 610 11.59 31.44 -20.17
N GLY A 611 12.01 32.53 -19.50
CA GLY A 611 12.10 33.87 -20.07
C GLY A 611 10.74 34.57 -20.18
N VAL A 612 10.71 35.59 -21.03
CA VAL A 612 9.51 36.41 -21.30
C VAL A 612 8.79 35.86 -22.53
N MET A 613 7.48 35.72 -22.42
CA MET A 613 6.63 35.26 -23.52
C MET A 613 5.29 36.02 -23.56
N ASP A 614 4.62 35.97 -24.68
CA ASP A 614 3.28 36.51 -24.80
C ASP A 614 2.30 35.86 -23.83
N THR A 615 1.45 36.65 -23.20
CA THR A 615 0.51 36.18 -22.18
C THR A 615 -0.47 35.16 -22.72
N GLN A 616 -1.01 35.38 -23.94
CA GLN A 616 -1.95 34.45 -24.55
C GLN A 616 -1.26 33.13 -24.95
N ALA A 617 -0.04 33.20 -25.48
CA ALA A 617 0.74 32.01 -25.79
C ALA A 617 1.03 31.15 -24.55
N PHE A 618 1.29 31.77 -23.40
CA PHE A 618 1.42 31.05 -22.14
C PHE A 618 0.11 30.40 -21.70
N ILE A 619 -1.01 31.13 -21.77
CA ILE A 619 -2.34 30.60 -21.46
C ILE A 619 -2.65 29.38 -22.32
N ASP A 620 -2.46 29.50 -23.64
CA ASP A 620 -2.73 28.42 -24.60
C ASP A 620 -1.86 27.17 -24.34
N GLN A 621 -0.60 27.37 -23.91
CA GLN A 621 0.28 26.29 -23.52
C GLN A 621 -0.26 25.55 -22.29
N VAL A 622 -0.60 26.27 -21.20
CA VAL A 622 -1.05 25.66 -19.96
C VAL A 622 -2.42 25.00 -20.12
N VAL A 623 -3.35 25.61 -20.84
CA VAL A 623 -4.66 25.03 -21.18
C VAL A 623 -4.47 23.70 -21.95
N ARG A 624 -3.52 23.66 -22.88
CA ARG A 624 -3.21 22.42 -23.60
C ARG A 624 -2.65 21.34 -22.68
N GLU A 625 -1.70 21.67 -21.78
CA GLU A 625 -1.17 20.72 -20.80
C GLU A 625 -2.28 20.16 -19.88
N ILE A 626 -3.23 21.00 -19.48
CA ILE A 626 -4.39 20.60 -18.66
C ILE A 626 -5.30 19.68 -19.47
N SER A 627 -5.63 20.04 -20.71
CA SER A 627 -6.49 19.26 -21.60
C SER A 627 -5.90 17.88 -21.94
N ASP A 628 -4.61 17.84 -22.23
CA ASP A 628 -3.89 16.61 -22.58
C ASP A 628 -3.53 15.78 -21.33
N ARG A 629 -3.78 16.34 -20.12
CA ARG A 629 -3.40 15.75 -18.84
C ARG A 629 -1.91 15.38 -18.79
N ALA A 630 -1.07 16.28 -19.28
CA ALA A 630 0.37 16.11 -19.37
C ALA A 630 1.09 16.53 -18.05
#